data_f8392e66e1c3bc1572c04cca1b3fe4fd
#
_entry.id   f8392e66e1c3bc1572c04cca1b3fe4fd
#
_cell.length_a   1.000
_cell.length_b   1.000
_cell.length_c   1.000
_cell.angle_alpha   90.00
_cell.angle_beta   90.00
_cell.angle_gamma   90.00
#
_symmetry.space_group_name_H-M   'P 1'
#
loop_
_entity.id
_entity.type
_entity.pdbx_description
1 polymer ?
#
loop_
_entity_poly.entity_id
_entity_poly.type
_entity_poly.pdbx_seq_one_letter_code
_entity_poly.pdbx_strand_id
1 'polypeptide(L)'
;MGKRKVTILEPAVEEVARIALFIESEGLPKTAKKFVDEVFAFFASLSDERLIHRPCRHQAWKALNLRCVNFRKKYIVSYLDNKNEIIVCEFALQKNLK
;
A
#
# COMPACT_ATOMS: atom_id res chain seq x y z
N MET A 1 9.74 3.80 21.00
CA MET A 1 8.46 4.03 20.92
C MET A 1 8.02 4.62 19.63
N GLY A 2 6.87 4.84 19.33
CA GLY A 2 6.40 5.52 18.16
C GLY A 2 6.34 4.69 16.90
N LYS A 3 6.63 3.40 16.97
CA LYS A 3 6.46 2.54 15.82
C LYS A 3 5.40 1.50 16.11
N ARG A 4 4.48 1.37 15.17
CA ARG A 4 3.40 0.41 15.28
C ARG A 4 3.70 -0.80 14.41
N LYS A 5 3.14 -1.94 14.77
CA LYS A 5 3.24 -3.12 13.94
C LYS A 5 2.53 -2.86 12.61
N VAL A 6 3.11 -3.36 11.52
CA VAL A 6 2.48 -3.26 10.20
C VAL A 6 2.11 -4.65 9.75
N THR A 7 0.83 -4.85 9.49
CA THR A 7 0.29 -6.09 8.96
C THR A 7 -0.20 -5.81 7.54
N ILE A 8 0.16 -6.66 6.60
CA ILE A 8 -0.24 -6.46 5.20
C ILE A 8 -1.17 -7.59 4.81
N LEU A 9 -2.40 -7.23 4.46
CA LEU A 9 -3.40 -8.22 4.10
C LEU A 9 -3.14 -8.79 2.71
N GLU A 10 -3.66 -9.98 2.49
CA GLU A 10 -3.42 -10.73 1.27
C GLU A 10 -3.75 -9.98 -0.02
N PRO A 11 -4.87 -9.25 -0.12
CA PRO A 11 -5.15 -8.52 -1.35
C PRO A 11 -4.05 -7.54 -1.75
N ALA A 12 -3.44 -6.88 -0.75
CA ALA A 12 -2.35 -5.96 -1.05
C ALA A 12 -1.10 -6.71 -1.51
N VAL A 13 -0.78 -7.81 -0.85
CA VAL A 13 0.37 -8.63 -1.23
C VAL A 13 0.19 -9.18 -2.64
N GLU A 14 -1.00 -9.68 -2.93
CA GLU A 14 -1.29 -10.27 -4.24
C GLU A 14 -1.17 -9.24 -5.36
N GLU A 15 -1.64 -8.04 -5.11
CA GLU A 15 -1.56 -7.00 -6.14
C GLU A 15 -0.11 -6.59 -6.41
N VAL A 16 0.69 -6.47 -5.37
CA VAL A 16 2.11 -6.16 -5.53
C VAL A 16 2.79 -7.27 -6.33
N ALA A 17 2.49 -8.52 -6.00
CA ALA A 17 3.09 -9.66 -6.71
C ALA A 17 2.66 -9.67 -8.18
N ARG A 18 1.40 -9.38 -8.46
CA ARG A 18 0.89 -9.36 -9.83
C ARG A 18 1.60 -8.30 -10.66
N ILE A 19 1.79 -7.12 -10.09
CA ILE A 19 2.46 -6.04 -10.81
C ILE A 19 3.94 -6.40 -11.03
N ALA A 20 4.58 -7.00 -10.02
CA ALA A 20 5.97 -7.40 -10.15
C ALA A 20 6.14 -8.45 -11.26
N LEU A 21 5.22 -9.41 -11.34
CA LEU A 21 5.26 -10.40 -12.40
C LEU A 21 5.10 -9.77 -13.77
N PHE A 22 4.24 -8.77 -13.87
CA PHE A 22 4.08 -8.05 -15.13
C PHE A 22 5.38 -7.36 -15.54
N ILE A 23 6.03 -6.67 -14.58
CA ILE A 23 7.29 -5.99 -14.88
C ILE A 23 8.35 -6.99 -15.30
N GLU A 24 8.40 -8.14 -14.62
CA GLU A 24 9.36 -9.18 -14.96
C GLU A 24 9.12 -9.74 -16.36
N SER A 25 7.84 -9.90 -16.71
CA SER A 25 7.49 -10.43 -18.03
C SER A 25 7.87 -9.48 -19.16
N GLU A 26 8.09 -8.21 -18.84
CA GLU A 26 8.55 -7.22 -19.80
C GLU A 26 10.08 -7.24 -19.94
N GLY A 27 10.74 -8.25 -19.35
CA GLY A 27 12.18 -8.37 -19.44
C GLY A 27 12.95 -7.54 -18.44
N LEU A 28 12.31 -7.18 -17.32
CA LEU A 28 12.91 -6.29 -16.33
C LEU A 28 12.90 -6.91 -14.93
N PRO A 29 13.59 -8.08 -14.76
CA PRO A 29 13.57 -8.74 -13.45
C PRO A 29 14.16 -7.92 -12.32
N LYS A 30 15.23 -7.16 -12.59
CA LYS A 30 15.83 -6.32 -11.55
C LYS A 30 14.91 -5.18 -11.16
N THR A 31 14.22 -4.62 -12.14
CA THR A 31 13.25 -3.57 -11.88
C THR A 31 12.08 -4.09 -11.07
N ALA A 32 11.63 -5.32 -11.36
CA ALA A 32 10.57 -5.94 -10.60
C ALA A 32 10.97 -6.12 -9.13
N LYS A 33 12.18 -6.61 -8.89
CA LYS A 33 12.65 -6.78 -7.53
C LYS A 33 12.75 -5.46 -6.79
N LYS A 34 13.28 -4.43 -7.45
CA LYS A 34 13.39 -3.11 -6.85
C LYS A 34 12.00 -2.56 -6.51
N PHE A 35 11.03 -2.79 -7.39
CA PHE A 35 9.66 -2.35 -7.15
C PHE A 35 9.12 -2.98 -5.86
N VAL A 36 9.27 -4.29 -5.73
CA VAL A 36 8.77 -4.99 -4.54
C VAL A 36 9.44 -4.46 -3.28
N ASP A 37 10.77 -4.30 -3.32
CA ASP A 37 11.51 -3.80 -2.17
C ASP A 37 11.03 -2.41 -1.76
N GLU A 38 10.80 -1.54 -2.74
CA GLU A 38 10.37 -0.18 -2.44
C GLU A 38 8.95 -0.13 -1.91
N VAL A 39 8.07 -0.98 -2.43
CA VAL A 39 6.68 -1.03 -1.96
C VAL A 39 6.64 -1.47 -0.50
N PHE A 40 7.36 -2.53 -0.15
CA PHE A 40 7.33 -3.01 1.23
C PHE A 40 8.05 -2.07 2.18
N ALA A 41 9.09 -1.37 1.71
CA ALA A 41 9.71 -0.32 2.52
C ALA A 41 8.71 0.81 2.78
N PHE A 42 7.91 1.14 1.78
CA PHE A 42 6.87 2.16 1.94
C PHE A 42 5.83 1.72 2.97
N PHE A 43 5.38 0.45 2.88
CA PHE A 43 4.42 -0.06 3.86
C PHE A 43 4.99 0.04 5.27
N ALA A 44 6.26 -0.33 5.43
CA ALA A 44 6.90 -0.24 6.74
C ALA A 44 6.95 1.19 7.27
N SER A 45 7.08 2.16 6.38
CA SER A 45 7.13 3.57 6.80
C SER A 45 5.81 4.04 7.40
N LEU A 46 4.71 3.35 7.12
CA LEU A 46 3.42 3.73 7.68
C LEU A 46 3.35 3.50 9.18
N SER A 47 4.33 2.79 9.74
CA SER A 47 4.39 2.57 11.19
C SER A 47 4.71 3.85 11.97
N ASP A 48 5.19 4.90 11.30
CA ASP A 48 5.55 6.15 11.94
C ASP A 48 4.29 6.87 12.42
N GLU A 49 4.15 7.03 13.72
CA GLU A 49 2.98 7.66 14.32
C GLU A 49 2.82 9.12 13.95
N ARG A 50 3.88 9.74 13.48
CA ARG A 50 3.82 11.14 13.09
C ARG A 50 3.18 11.35 11.73
N LEU A 51 3.06 10.27 10.95
CA LEU A 51 2.46 10.36 9.62
C LEU A 51 0.95 10.19 9.73
N ILE A 52 0.22 11.21 9.34
CA ILE A 52 -1.24 11.17 9.35
C ILE A 52 -1.71 11.41 7.93
N HIS A 53 -2.37 10.44 7.37
CA HIS A 53 -2.91 10.55 6.03
C HIS A 53 -4.41 10.78 6.09
N ARG A 54 -4.94 11.33 5.01
CA ARG A 54 -6.36 11.66 4.99
C ARG A 54 -7.21 10.40 4.77
N PRO A 55 -8.50 10.48 5.14
CA PRO A 55 -9.42 9.37 4.85
C PRO A 55 -9.51 9.13 3.36
N CYS A 56 -9.82 7.90 2.98
CA CYS A 56 -9.98 7.54 1.59
C CYS A 56 -11.19 8.24 0.97
N ARG A 57 -11.08 8.57 -0.30
CA ARG A 57 -12.19 9.14 -1.05
C ARG A 57 -13.04 8.06 -1.70
N HIS A 58 -12.43 6.93 -2.01
CA HIS A 58 -13.15 5.81 -2.60
C HIS A 58 -14.23 5.36 -1.62
N GLN A 59 -15.47 5.29 -2.08
CA GLN A 59 -16.61 5.13 -1.20
C GLN A 59 -16.56 3.88 -0.33
N ALA A 60 -16.20 2.75 -0.92
CA ALA A 60 -16.14 1.50 -0.16
C ALA A 60 -15.09 1.59 0.96
N TRP A 61 -13.96 2.21 0.68
CA TRP A 61 -12.89 2.34 1.68
C TRP A 61 -13.23 3.39 2.73
N LYS A 62 -13.89 4.45 2.29
CA LYS A 62 -14.32 5.50 3.21
C LYS A 62 -15.31 4.94 4.23
N ALA A 63 -16.21 4.07 3.79
CA ALA A 63 -17.18 3.44 4.68
C ALA A 63 -16.52 2.58 5.74
N LEU A 64 -15.32 2.07 5.46
CA LEU A 64 -14.56 1.26 6.39
C LEU A 64 -13.58 2.08 7.23
N ASN A 65 -13.63 3.40 7.10
CA ASN A 65 -12.73 4.32 7.82
C ASN A 65 -11.27 4.11 7.49
N LEU A 66 -10.99 3.70 6.26
CA LEU A 66 -9.61 3.49 5.82
C LEU A 66 -8.95 4.81 5.47
N ARG A 67 -7.64 4.84 5.62
CA ARG A 67 -6.82 5.97 5.19
C ARG A 67 -6.17 5.62 3.88
N CYS A 68 -5.91 6.62 3.06
CA CYS A 68 -5.30 6.41 1.76
C CYS A 68 -4.07 7.27 1.60
N VAL A 69 -3.10 6.73 0.89
CA VAL A 69 -1.89 7.47 0.57
C VAL A 69 -1.41 7.02 -0.80
N ASN A 70 -0.85 7.96 -1.56
CA ASN A 70 -0.34 7.65 -2.89
C ASN A 70 1.09 7.15 -2.81
N PHE A 71 1.39 6.17 -3.65
CA PHE A 71 2.74 5.68 -3.84
C PHE A 71 3.13 5.95 -5.28
N ARG A 72 4.18 6.75 -5.49
CA ARG A 72 4.68 7.11 -6.81
C ARG A 72 3.63 7.78 -7.71
N LYS A 73 2.62 8.41 -7.12
CA LYS A 73 1.56 9.08 -7.86
C LYS A 73 0.73 8.19 -8.78
N LYS A 74 1.08 6.92 -8.83
CA LYS A 74 0.44 5.95 -9.71
C LYS A 74 -0.44 4.99 -8.96
N TYR A 75 -0.03 4.66 -7.75
CA TYR A 75 -0.70 3.66 -6.93
C TYR A 75 -1.30 4.31 -5.72
N ILE A 76 -2.32 3.67 -5.19
CA ILE A 76 -2.94 4.12 -3.96
C ILE A 76 -2.95 2.96 -2.97
N VAL A 77 -2.62 3.27 -1.72
CA VAL A 77 -2.59 2.29 -0.65
C VAL A 77 -3.69 2.64 0.33
N SER A 78 -4.54 1.67 0.67
CA SER A 78 -5.52 1.87 1.71
C SER A 78 -5.11 1.08 2.94
N TYR A 79 -5.23 1.69 4.12
CA TYR A 79 -4.85 1.03 5.35
C TYR A 79 -5.74 1.48 6.49
N LEU A 80 -5.81 0.63 7.51
CA LEU A 80 -6.56 0.94 8.72
C LEU A 80 -5.54 1.33 9.80
N ASP A 81 -5.77 2.50 10.40
CA ASP A 81 -4.93 2.97 11.49
C ASP A 81 -5.59 2.55 12.81
N ASN A 82 -5.06 1.52 13.42
CA ASN A 82 -5.61 0.96 14.65
C ASN A 82 -4.63 1.18 15.79
N LYS A 83 -4.37 2.45 16.10
CA LYS A 83 -3.49 2.89 17.19
C LYS A 83 -2.22 2.09 17.40
N ASN A 84 -2.35 0.79 17.61
CA ASN A 84 -1.21 -0.10 17.90
C ASN A 84 -0.71 -0.83 16.68
N GLU A 85 -1.45 -0.74 15.59
CA GLU A 85 -1.14 -1.52 14.41
C GLU A 85 -1.64 -0.80 13.16
N ILE A 86 -0.87 -0.90 12.10
CA ILE A 86 -1.29 -0.45 10.77
C ILE A 86 -1.63 -1.70 9.97
N ILE A 87 -2.82 -1.74 9.40
CA ILE A 87 -3.25 -2.87 8.61
C ILE A 87 -3.41 -2.40 7.17
N VAL A 88 -2.45 -2.78 6.31
CA VAL A 88 -2.51 -2.42 4.90
C VAL A 88 -3.54 -3.32 4.23
N CYS A 89 -4.60 -2.73 3.74
CA CYS A 89 -5.73 -3.49 3.20
C CYS A 89 -5.61 -3.72 1.71
N GLU A 90 -5.29 -2.68 0.94
CA GLU A 90 -5.22 -2.82 -0.50
C GLU A 90 -4.16 -1.93 -1.12
N PHE A 91 -3.70 -2.35 -2.29
CA PHE A 91 -2.74 -1.62 -3.09
C PHE A 91 -3.27 -1.69 -4.51
N ALA A 92 -3.47 -0.56 -5.16
CA ALA A 92 -4.11 -0.55 -6.46
C ALA A 92 -3.59 0.56 -7.34
N LEU A 93 -3.71 0.38 -8.65
CA LEU A 93 -3.46 1.46 -9.60
C LEU A 93 -4.58 2.48 -9.45
N GLN A 94 -4.20 3.74 -9.32
CA GLN A 94 -5.17 4.80 -9.11
C GLN A 94 -6.19 4.89 -10.24
N LYS A 95 -5.76 4.67 -11.46
CA LYS A 95 -6.66 4.74 -12.62
C LYS A 95 -7.73 3.66 -12.63
N ASN A 96 -7.55 2.61 -11.85
CA ASN A 96 -8.53 1.53 -11.77
C ASN A 96 -9.62 1.77 -10.75
N LEU A 97 -9.50 2.85 -9.98
CA LEU A 97 -10.50 3.23 -8.98
C LEU A 97 -11.39 4.32 -9.53
N LYS A 98 -12.67 4.21 -9.25
CA LYS A 98 -13.64 5.20 -9.73
C LYS A 98 -14.43 5.82 -8.60
#